data_e6a47cb1aa205c20d03a09b260a56e3e
#
_entry.id   e6a47cb1aa205c20d03a09b260a56e3e
#
_cell.length_a   1.000
_cell.length_b   1.000
_cell.length_c   1.000
_cell.angle_alpha   90.00
_cell.angle_beta   90.00
_cell.angle_gamma   90.00
#
_symmetry.space_group_name_H-M   'P 1'
#
loop_
_entity.id
_entity.type
_entity.pdbx_description
1 polymer ?
#
loop_
_entity_poly.entity_id
_entity_poly.type
_entity_poly.pdbx_seq_one_letter_code
_entity_poly.pdbx_strand_id
1 'polypeptide(L)'
;MKAYLVSLRFHWGYSIRNYFTSKATDSYILPPLNTVIGALAMANSARNGIHVENRFDKSGRKYSSAKDYVDRVKYASFNFQYKPIKFTSMLRYSSAIYWFTTHDIQTNKKISDLFAPIQFGLASYLNGIINMFLVTDLNKADLYSITRLGSKESIVSAVMVKEVKGKKVEKDKEVPNVTFSFSKNLTKSIVGNFFVELVPSLNPLYYDFFFPSTVKTTNLDVIYVPNPVVKIVTNEEECVFESEQGNIITPGDVC
;
A
#
# COMPACT_ATOMS: atom_id res chain seq x y z
N MET A 1 -13.55 15.53 2.30
CA MET A 1 -12.17 15.04 2.06
C MET A 1 -11.53 15.83 0.94
N LYS A 2 -10.20 15.82 0.83
CA LYS A 2 -9.44 16.51 -0.21
C LYS A 2 -8.59 15.49 -0.97
N ALA A 3 -8.33 15.77 -2.24
CA ALA A 3 -7.47 14.94 -3.08
C ALA A 3 -6.06 15.54 -3.17
N TYR A 4 -5.05 14.71 -2.94
CA TYR A 4 -3.66 15.11 -2.96
C TYR A 4 -2.83 14.22 -3.88
N LEU A 5 -1.89 14.83 -4.56
CA LEU A 5 -0.78 14.17 -5.23
C LEU A 5 0.45 14.29 -4.32
N VAL A 6 1.00 13.16 -3.91
CA VAL A 6 2.14 13.07 -2.99
C VAL A 6 3.29 12.35 -3.68
N SER A 7 4.41 13.02 -3.88
CA SER A 7 5.63 12.39 -4.38
C SER A 7 6.47 11.91 -3.21
N LEU A 8 6.73 10.62 -3.16
CA LEU A 8 7.50 9.94 -2.12
C LEU A 8 8.83 9.45 -2.70
N ARG A 9 9.94 9.83 -2.07
CA ARG A 9 11.26 9.30 -2.40
C ARG A 9 11.60 8.16 -1.47
N PHE A 10 11.83 6.97 -2.03
CA PHE A 10 12.33 5.81 -1.32
C PHE A 10 13.86 5.85 -1.24
N HIS A 11 14.41 5.57 -0.06
CA HIS A 11 15.85 5.60 0.15
C HIS A 11 16.52 4.26 -0.12
N TRP A 12 15.81 3.15 0.13
CA TRP A 12 16.38 1.79 0.04
C TRP A 12 15.52 0.81 -0.77
N GLY A 13 14.40 1.27 -1.29
CA GLY A 13 13.42 0.38 -1.89
C GLY A 13 12.27 0.11 -0.93
N TYR A 14 11.53 -0.94 -1.18
CA TYR A 14 10.22 -1.16 -0.64
C TYR A 14 9.98 -2.64 -0.44
N SER A 15 9.45 -3.02 0.70
CA SER A 15 9.06 -4.39 0.97
C SER A 15 7.73 -4.42 1.73
N ILE A 16 6.73 -5.05 1.13
CA ILE A 16 5.48 -5.38 1.82
C ILE A 16 5.21 -6.85 1.60
N ARG A 17 5.20 -7.59 2.69
CA ARG A 17 5.00 -9.02 2.69
C ARG A 17 3.63 -9.37 2.10
N ASN A 18 3.64 -10.31 1.14
CA ASN A 18 2.41 -10.94 0.70
C ASN A 18 1.87 -11.86 1.81
N TYR A 19 0.65 -11.60 2.28
CA TYR A 19 0.02 -12.33 3.39
C TYR A 19 -0.25 -13.80 3.09
N PHE A 20 -0.32 -14.17 1.82
CA PHE A 20 -0.62 -15.55 1.38
C PHE A 20 0.61 -16.46 1.31
N THR A 21 1.80 -15.92 1.53
CA THR A 21 3.06 -16.69 1.49
C THR A 21 3.64 -16.85 2.89
N SER A 22 3.88 -18.11 3.32
CA SER A 22 4.33 -18.38 4.68
C SER A 22 5.84 -18.30 4.88
N LYS A 23 6.64 -18.89 3.98
CA LYS A 23 8.10 -18.99 4.14
C LYS A 23 8.89 -18.30 3.02
N ALA A 24 8.36 -18.25 1.81
CA ALA A 24 8.93 -17.51 0.69
C ALA A 24 8.04 -16.30 0.43
N THR A 25 8.42 -15.15 0.96
CA THR A 25 7.59 -13.95 0.85
C THR A 25 8.00 -13.13 -0.35
N ASP A 26 7.10 -13.02 -1.33
CA ASP A 26 7.19 -11.99 -2.37
C ASP A 26 6.73 -10.63 -1.81
N SER A 27 7.18 -9.54 -2.43
CA SER A 27 6.71 -8.18 -2.11
C SER A 27 5.66 -7.75 -3.11
N TYR A 28 4.64 -7.05 -2.63
CA TYR A 28 3.76 -6.29 -3.52
C TYR A 28 4.55 -5.18 -4.24
N ILE A 29 4.21 -4.92 -5.48
CA ILE A 29 4.69 -3.73 -6.22
C ILE A 29 3.89 -2.51 -5.76
N LEU A 30 2.56 -2.66 -5.64
CA LEU A 30 1.68 -1.61 -5.15
C LEU A 30 1.55 -1.69 -3.63
N PRO A 31 1.71 -0.57 -2.91
CA PRO A 31 1.32 -0.50 -1.51
C PRO A 31 -0.18 -0.78 -1.35
N PRO A 32 -0.59 -1.84 -0.63
CA PRO A 32 -1.99 -2.02 -0.28
C PRO A 32 -2.52 -0.84 0.54
N LEU A 33 -3.81 -0.55 0.44
CA LEU A 33 -4.43 0.60 1.13
C LEU A 33 -4.23 0.57 2.66
N ASN A 34 -4.24 -0.61 3.27
CA ASN A 34 -3.94 -0.77 4.70
C ASN A 34 -2.51 -0.32 5.06
N THR A 35 -1.54 -0.50 4.16
CA THR A 35 -0.17 0.00 4.35
C THR A 35 -0.12 1.53 4.29
N VAL A 36 -0.87 2.14 3.38
CA VAL A 36 -1.02 3.61 3.31
C VAL A 36 -1.64 4.15 4.59
N ILE A 37 -2.72 3.53 5.05
CA ILE A 37 -3.40 3.89 6.30
C ILE A 37 -2.43 3.78 7.49
N GLY A 38 -1.66 2.70 7.58
CA GLY A 38 -0.64 2.53 8.62
C GLY A 38 0.44 3.61 8.59
N ALA A 39 0.91 3.98 7.40
CA ALA A 39 1.89 5.04 7.22
C ALA A 39 1.35 6.41 7.68
N LEU A 40 0.11 6.73 7.32
CA LEU A 40 -0.55 7.98 7.71
C LEU A 40 -0.85 8.04 9.22
N ALA A 41 -1.30 6.92 9.79
CA ALA A 41 -1.53 6.81 11.23
C ALA A 41 -0.23 7.03 12.01
N MET A 42 0.87 6.42 11.57
CA MET A 42 2.19 6.62 12.16
C MET A 42 2.66 8.07 12.04
N ALA A 43 2.55 8.67 10.85
CA ALA A 43 2.96 10.04 10.60
C ALA A 43 2.20 11.04 11.48
N ASN A 44 0.88 10.91 11.55
CA ASN A 44 0.04 11.77 12.37
C ASN A 44 0.28 11.57 13.87
N SER A 45 0.45 10.33 14.31
CA SER A 45 0.75 10.00 15.72
C SER A 45 2.10 10.57 16.14
N ALA A 46 3.13 10.40 15.32
CA ALA A 46 4.46 10.94 15.60
C ALA A 46 4.44 12.46 15.70
N ARG A 47 3.74 13.15 14.79
CA ARG A 47 3.60 14.61 14.79
C ARG A 47 2.86 15.14 16.01
N ASN A 48 1.88 14.40 16.51
CA ASN A 48 1.09 14.78 17.68
C ASN A 48 1.69 14.26 19.02
N GLY A 49 2.87 13.65 18.99
CA GLY A 49 3.52 13.11 20.19
C GLY A 49 2.80 11.88 20.77
N ILE A 50 1.97 11.21 19.96
CA ILE A 50 1.23 10.02 20.39
C ILE A 50 2.03 8.78 19.99
N HIS A 51 2.60 8.09 20.98
CA HIS A 51 3.45 6.89 20.74
C HIS A 51 2.72 5.57 20.99
N VAL A 52 1.40 5.52 20.78
CA VAL A 52 0.59 4.31 21.01
C VAL A 52 0.38 3.58 19.67
N GLU A 53 1.20 2.57 19.41
CA GLU A 53 1.07 1.72 18.22
C GLU A 53 -0.11 0.74 18.34
N ASN A 54 -0.34 0.23 19.54
CA ASN A 54 -1.36 -0.78 19.80
C ASN A 54 -2.35 -0.32 20.86
N ARG A 55 -3.62 -0.61 20.62
CA ARG A 55 -4.72 -0.38 21.55
C ARG A 55 -5.41 -1.69 21.90
N PHE A 56 -6.27 -1.66 22.91
CA PHE A 56 -7.11 -2.78 23.29
C PHE A 56 -8.57 -2.40 23.16
N ASP A 57 -9.37 -3.30 22.62
CA ASP A 57 -10.82 -3.14 22.59
C ASP A 57 -11.46 -3.47 23.95
N LYS A 58 -12.79 -3.30 24.07
CA LYS A 58 -13.53 -3.60 25.30
C LYS A 58 -13.45 -5.08 25.72
N SER A 59 -13.11 -5.98 24.81
CA SER A 59 -12.92 -7.41 25.06
C SER A 59 -11.47 -7.77 25.38
N GLY A 60 -10.56 -6.79 25.48
CA GLY A 60 -9.14 -7.00 25.74
C GLY A 60 -8.32 -7.44 24.51
N ARG A 61 -8.90 -7.44 23.31
CA ARG A 61 -8.16 -7.79 22.09
C ARG A 61 -7.30 -6.62 21.64
N LYS A 62 -6.06 -6.94 21.33
CA LYS A 62 -5.07 -6.00 20.80
C LYS A 62 -5.35 -5.66 19.34
N TYR A 63 -5.35 -4.39 18.98
CA TYR A 63 -5.45 -3.93 17.61
C TYR A 63 -4.50 -2.76 17.34
N SER A 64 -4.18 -2.53 16.05
CA SER A 64 -3.37 -1.39 15.64
C SER A 64 -4.15 -0.09 15.73
N SER A 65 -3.52 0.99 16.20
CA SER A 65 -4.08 2.35 16.17
C SER A 65 -4.39 2.85 14.75
N ALA A 66 -3.81 2.23 13.72
CA ALA A 66 -4.13 2.52 12.33
C ALA A 66 -5.61 2.29 11.97
N LYS A 67 -6.32 1.44 12.74
CA LYS A 67 -7.77 1.26 12.59
C LYS A 67 -8.56 2.57 12.67
N ASP A 68 -8.13 3.49 13.51
CA ASP A 68 -8.82 4.78 13.70
C ASP A 68 -8.69 5.71 12.48
N TYR A 69 -7.86 5.32 11.50
CA TYR A 69 -7.62 6.07 10.27
C TYR A 69 -8.30 5.47 9.04
N VAL A 70 -9.00 4.34 9.18
CA VAL A 70 -9.66 3.66 8.04
C VAL A 70 -10.64 4.59 7.34
N ASP A 71 -11.50 5.28 8.11
CA ASP A 71 -12.52 6.17 7.55
C ASP A 71 -11.96 7.53 7.09
N ARG A 72 -10.68 7.79 7.40
CA ARG A 72 -9.97 9.03 7.02
C ARG A 72 -9.30 8.96 5.66
N VAL A 73 -9.23 7.77 5.06
CA VAL A 73 -8.63 7.53 3.75
C VAL A 73 -9.63 6.84 2.85
N LYS A 74 -10.13 7.57 1.85
CA LYS A 74 -11.17 7.06 0.96
C LYS A 74 -10.60 6.29 -0.24
N TYR A 75 -9.46 6.75 -0.76
CA TYR A 75 -8.84 6.18 -1.95
C TYR A 75 -7.34 6.43 -1.98
N ALA A 76 -6.59 5.48 -2.54
CA ALA A 76 -5.18 5.66 -2.87
C ALA A 76 -4.84 4.92 -4.16
N SER A 77 -4.02 5.54 -5.00
CA SER A 77 -3.46 4.93 -6.21
C SER A 77 -2.03 5.40 -6.45
N PHE A 78 -1.30 4.72 -7.32
CA PHE A 78 0.13 4.94 -7.48
C PHE A 78 0.51 5.04 -8.96
N ASN A 79 1.46 5.93 -9.23
CA ASN A 79 2.15 6.04 -10.50
C ASN A 79 3.62 5.75 -10.31
N PHE A 80 4.16 4.90 -11.17
CA PHE A 80 5.58 4.60 -11.26
C PHE A 80 6.12 5.20 -12.55
N GLN A 81 7.06 6.11 -12.43
CA GLN A 81 7.72 6.69 -13.59
C GLN A 81 8.49 5.63 -14.39
N TYR A 82 8.99 4.60 -13.70
CA TYR A 82 9.63 3.43 -14.27
C TYR A 82 9.08 2.16 -13.61
N LYS A 83 8.97 1.07 -14.39
CA LYS A 83 8.51 -0.22 -13.85
C LYS A 83 9.38 -0.63 -12.66
N PRO A 84 8.79 -0.93 -11.51
CA PRO A 84 9.54 -1.43 -10.36
C PRO A 84 10.20 -2.78 -10.67
N ILE A 85 11.38 -2.99 -10.12
CA ILE A 85 12.11 -4.25 -10.22
C ILE A 85 11.85 -5.03 -8.92
N LYS A 86 11.23 -6.19 -9.05
CA LYS A 86 11.13 -7.14 -7.95
C LYS A 86 12.38 -8.01 -7.92
N PHE A 87 12.91 -8.23 -6.73
CA PHE A 87 13.94 -9.22 -6.50
C PHE A 87 13.72 -9.91 -5.15
N THR A 88 14.26 -11.11 -5.04
CA THR A 88 14.15 -11.91 -3.83
C THR A 88 15.51 -12.03 -3.21
N SER A 89 15.63 -11.68 -1.95
CA SER A 89 16.85 -11.89 -1.16
C SER A 89 16.67 -13.11 -0.26
N MET A 90 17.71 -13.92 -0.17
CA MET A 90 17.76 -15.04 0.76
C MET A 90 18.71 -14.71 1.90
N LEU A 91 18.16 -14.62 3.11
CA LEU A 91 18.96 -14.54 4.32
C LEU A 91 19.07 -15.94 4.93
N ARG A 92 20.29 -16.37 5.16
CA ARG A 92 20.55 -17.49 6.08
C ARG A 92 20.46 -16.91 7.50
N TYR A 93 19.32 -17.08 8.11
CA TYR A 93 19.12 -16.67 9.49
C TYR A 93 19.45 -17.83 10.42
N SER A 94 20.43 -17.65 11.29
CA SER A 94 20.60 -18.57 12.41
C SER A 94 19.51 -18.27 13.43
N SER A 95 18.52 -19.15 13.51
CA SER A 95 17.47 -19.03 14.52
C SER A 95 17.97 -19.35 15.94
N ALA A 96 19.26 -19.68 16.12
CA ALA A 96 19.86 -19.90 17.42
C ALA A 96 19.67 -18.70 18.36
N ILE A 97 19.81 -17.47 17.83
CA ILE A 97 19.56 -16.25 18.62
C ILE A 97 18.10 -16.15 19.02
N TYR A 98 17.18 -16.55 18.17
CA TYR A 98 15.75 -16.54 18.45
C TYR A 98 15.36 -17.58 19.51
N TRP A 99 16.07 -18.70 19.55
CA TRP A 99 15.89 -19.75 20.56
C TRP A 99 16.27 -19.27 21.96
N PHE A 100 17.31 -18.47 22.10
CA PHE A 100 17.76 -17.94 23.39
C PHE A 100 16.89 -16.78 23.92
N THR A 101 16.17 -16.08 23.03
CA THR A 101 15.36 -14.93 23.41
C THR A 101 13.88 -15.26 23.66
N THR A 102 13.38 -16.36 23.08
CA THR A 102 12.01 -16.85 23.33
C THR A 102 12.11 -18.12 24.16
N HIS A 103 11.51 -18.12 25.32
CA HIS A 103 11.50 -19.26 26.26
C HIS A 103 10.84 -20.55 25.73
N ASP A 104 10.60 -20.67 24.44
CA ASP A 104 10.07 -21.87 23.75
C ASP A 104 11.12 -22.96 23.50
N ILE A 105 11.99 -23.19 24.49
CA ILE A 105 12.97 -24.30 24.47
C ILE A 105 12.28 -25.68 24.49
N GLN A 106 10.97 -25.73 24.75
CA GLN A 106 10.21 -26.98 24.89
C GLN A 106 9.63 -27.55 23.58
N THR A 107 9.75 -26.86 22.47
CA THR A 107 9.27 -27.40 21.20
C THR A 107 10.36 -28.22 20.52
N ASN A 108 10.06 -29.49 20.20
CA ASN A 108 10.90 -30.45 19.46
C ASN A 108 11.25 -29.98 18.03
N LYS A 109 11.84 -28.79 17.88
CA LYS A 109 12.32 -28.30 16.60
C LYS A 109 13.60 -29.05 16.19
N LYS A 110 13.62 -29.60 15.01
CA LYS A 110 14.82 -30.24 14.46
C LYS A 110 15.93 -29.20 14.27
N ILE A 111 17.18 -29.59 14.50
CA ILE A 111 18.36 -28.72 14.28
C ILE A 111 18.37 -28.11 12.88
N SER A 112 17.88 -28.85 11.85
CA SER A 112 17.71 -28.34 10.49
C SER A 112 16.85 -27.09 10.38
N ASP A 113 15.88 -26.92 11.28
CA ASP A 113 14.96 -25.76 11.25
C ASP A 113 15.64 -24.49 11.77
N LEU A 114 16.76 -24.63 12.50
CA LEU A 114 17.57 -23.53 13.02
C LEU A 114 18.36 -22.81 11.91
N PHE A 115 18.62 -23.49 10.79
CA PHE A 115 19.42 -22.98 9.69
C PHE A 115 18.63 -22.82 8.39
N ALA A 116 17.29 -22.89 8.47
CA ALA A 116 16.44 -22.72 7.31
C ALA A 116 16.64 -21.32 6.71
N PRO A 117 16.90 -21.21 5.38
CA PRO A 117 16.98 -19.92 4.74
C PRO A 117 15.62 -19.23 4.75
N ILE A 118 15.59 -17.96 5.09
CA ILE A 118 14.41 -17.12 5.00
C ILE A 118 14.52 -16.30 3.72
N GLN A 119 13.49 -16.39 2.89
CA GLN A 119 13.38 -15.62 1.66
C GLN A 119 12.44 -14.45 1.89
N PHE A 120 12.81 -13.26 1.42
CA PHE A 120 11.93 -12.09 1.42
C PHE A 120 12.04 -11.34 0.10
N GLY A 121 10.88 -10.86 -0.37
CA GLY A 121 10.79 -10.07 -1.59
C GLY A 121 11.00 -8.59 -1.31
N LEU A 122 11.66 -7.94 -2.23
CA LEU A 122 11.89 -6.49 -2.27
C LEU A 122 11.43 -5.96 -3.63
N ALA A 123 10.89 -4.75 -3.64
CA ALA A 123 10.65 -3.97 -4.85
C ALA A 123 11.53 -2.72 -4.80
N SER A 124 12.22 -2.43 -5.89
CA SER A 124 13.07 -1.25 -6.01
C SER A 124 12.64 -0.39 -7.19
N TYR A 125 12.81 0.91 -7.07
CA TYR A 125 12.44 1.91 -8.08
C TYR A 125 13.70 2.61 -8.57
N LEU A 126 13.90 2.66 -9.90
CA LEU A 126 15.12 3.20 -10.51
C LEU A 126 15.47 4.63 -10.10
N ASN A 127 14.48 5.51 -10.02
CA ASN A 127 14.69 6.89 -9.57
C ASN A 127 14.33 7.12 -8.10
N GLY A 128 13.94 6.07 -7.39
CA GLY A 128 13.52 6.12 -6.00
C GLY A 128 12.23 6.92 -5.74
N ILE A 129 11.52 7.39 -6.76
CA ILE A 129 10.31 8.20 -6.60
C ILE A 129 9.08 7.41 -7.03
N ILE A 130 8.06 7.43 -6.17
CA ILE A 130 6.71 6.96 -6.46
C ILE A 130 5.74 8.13 -6.25
N ASN A 131 4.77 8.28 -7.13
CA ASN A 131 3.73 9.26 -6.96
C ASN A 131 2.48 8.56 -6.45
N MET A 132 1.99 9.01 -5.30
CA MET A 132 0.78 8.51 -4.67
C MET A 132 -0.32 9.57 -4.82
N PHE A 133 -1.44 9.18 -5.40
CA PHE A 133 -2.67 9.93 -5.32
C PHE A 133 -3.44 9.46 -4.09
N LEU A 134 -3.98 10.38 -3.31
CA LEU A 134 -4.61 10.10 -2.04
C LEU A 134 -5.83 11.00 -1.82
N VAL A 135 -6.95 10.40 -1.44
CA VAL A 135 -8.15 11.14 -0.99
C VAL A 135 -8.33 10.92 0.50
N THR A 136 -8.20 12.01 1.27
CA THR A 136 -8.16 11.98 2.73
C THR A 136 -8.70 13.26 3.35
N ASP A 137 -9.04 13.21 4.64
CA ASP A 137 -9.33 14.39 5.46
C ASP A 137 -8.09 14.97 6.16
N LEU A 138 -6.95 14.28 6.07
CA LEU A 138 -5.69 14.72 6.64
C LEU A 138 -5.17 15.98 5.94
N ASN A 139 -4.41 16.79 6.66
CA ASN A 139 -3.84 18.01 6.10
C ASN A 139 -2.47 17.77 5.43
N LYS A 140 -1.98 18.75 4.66
CA LYS A 140 -0.68 18.65 3.96
C LYS A 140 0.49 18.36 4.90
N ALA A 141 0.47 18.91 6.12
CA ALA A 141 1.56 18.72 7.07
C ALA A 141 1.62 17.27 7.57
N ASP A 142 0.47 16.59 7.72
CA ASP A 142 0.42 15.16 8.03
C ASP A 142 1.01 14.33 6.90
N LEU A 143 0.74 14.70 5.64
CA LEU A 143 1.27 14.02 4.47
C LEU A 143 2.79 14.20 4.30
N TYR A 144 3.31 15.39 4.62
CA TYR A 144 4.76 15.62 4.65
C TYR A 144 5.48 14.85 5.77
N SER A 145 4.75 14.44 6.80
CA SER A 145 5.32 13.69 7.93
C SER A 145 5.43 12.18 7.67
N ILE A 146 5.08 11.71 6.47
CA ILE A 146 5.23 10.29 6.08
C ILE A 146 6.73 9.98 5.96
N THR A 147 7.22 9.11 6.84
CA THR A 147 8.64 8.70 6.89
C THR A 147 8.83 7.22 6.52
N ARG A 148 7.74 6.46 6.42
CA ARG A 148 7.77 5.03 6.11
C ARG A 148 6.53 4.63 5.32
N LEU A 149 6.72 3.74 4.33
CA LEU A 149 5.63 3.11 3.59
C LEU A 149 5.99 1.65 3.31
N GLY A 150 5.56 0.75 4.20
CA GLY A 150 5.87 -0.68 4.14
C GLY A 150 6.64 -1.18 5.36
N SER A 151 7.56 -2.11 5.16
CA SER A 151 8.40 -2.68 6.21
C SER A 151 9.31 -1.62 6.88
N LYS A 152 10.04 -2.03 7.92
CA LYS A 152 10.94 -1.13 8.67
C LYS A 152 12.01 -0.49 7.79
N GLU A 153 12.43 -1.19 6.74
CA GLU A 153 13.44 -0.76 5.77
C GLU A 153 12.87 0.18 4.70
N SER A 154 11.55 0.24 4.56
CA SER A 154 10.87 1.05 3.54
C SER A 154 10.78 2.53 3.96
N ILE A 155 11.94 3.15 4.16
CA ILE A 155 12.04 4.55 4.56
C ILE A 155 11.78 5.46 3.36
N VAL A 156 10.92 6.45 3.56
CA VAL A 156 10.54 7.41 2.52
C VAL A 156 10.62 8.85 3.03
N SER A 157 10.72 9.78 2.08
CA SER A 157 10.54 11.20 2.33
C SER A 157 9.48 11.75 1.39
N ALA A 158 8.49 12.45 1.90
CA ALA A 158 7.53 13.17 1.09
C ALA A 158 8.21 14.45 0.55
N VAL A 159 8.45 14.50 -0.76
CA VAL A 159 9.16 15.61 -1.42
C VAL A 159 8.19 16.63 -2.00
N MET A 160 6.95 16.25 -2.28
CA MET A 160 5.92 17.14 -2.80
C MET A 160 4.54 16.70 -2.32
N VAL A 161 3.71 17.68 -1.93
CA VAL A 161 2.28 17.47 -1.64
C VAL A 161 1.48 18.57 -2.34
N LYS A 162 0.74 18.21 -3.39
CA LYS A 162 -0.08 19.13 -4.20
C LYS A 162 -1.56 18.73 -4.11
N GLU A 163 -2.43 19.67 -3.79
CA GLU A 163 -3.88 19.43 -3.86
C GLU A 163 -4.31 19.45 -5.32
N VAL A 164 -5.16 18.50 -5.71
CA VAL A 164 -5.69 18.34 -7.06
C VAL A 164 -7.22 18.31 -7.02
N LYS A 165 -7.85 18.71 -8.11
CA LYS A 165 -9.31 18.74 -8.26
C LYS A 165 -9.73 17.73 -9.31
N GLY A 166 -10.79 16.99 -9.02
CA GLY A 166 -11.40 16.04 -9.94
C GLY A 166 -12.60 16.63 -10.67
N LYS A 167 -12.96 15.98 -11.74
CA LYS A 167 -14.22 16.20 -12.46
C LYS A 167 -14.89 14.86 -12.71
N LYS A 168 -16.20 14.84 -12.61
CA LYS A 168 -17.01 13.66 -12.96
C LYS A 168 -16.99 13.44 -14.46
N VAL A 169 -16.90 12.18 -14.84
CA VAL A 169 -16.92 11.72 -16.23
C VAL A 169 -18.00 10.64 -16.33
N GLU A 170 -18.82 10.76 -17.36
CA GLU A 170 -19.91 9.85 -17.62
C GLU A 170 -19.43 8.46 -17.99
N LYS A 171 -20.33 7.50 -17.89
CA LYS A 171 -20.15 6.13 -18.36
C LYS A 171 -19.80 6.10 -19.86
N ASP A 172 -19.05 5.06 -20.28
CA ASP A 172 -18.62 4.82 -21.67
C ASP A 172 -17.79 5.97 -22.27
N LYS A 173 -17.20 6.80 -21.42
CA LYS A 173 -16.33 7.90 -21.86
C LYS A 173 -14.88 7.44 -21.98
N GLU A 174 -14.22 7.92 -23.01
CA GLU A 174 -12.80 7.69 -23.22
C GLU A 174 -11.96 8.64 -22.36
N VAL A 175 -11.03 8.07 -21.60
CA VAL A 175 -10.05 8.81 -20.78
C VAL A 175 -8.65 8.45 -21.27
N PRO A 176 -7.96 9.38 -21.96
CA PRO A 176 -6.58 9.17 -22.39
C PRO A 176 -5.59 9.41 -21.25
N ASN A 177 -4.33 9.05 -21.47
CA ASN A 177 -3.18 9.38 -20.61
C ASN A 177 -3.37 8.98 -19.14
N VAL A 178 -4.00 7.83 -18.88
CA VAL A 178 -4.09 7.29 -17.51
C VAL A 178 -2.74 6.68 -17.14
N THR A 179 -2.16 7.15 -16.07
CA THR A 179 -0.81 6.77 -15.63
C THR A 179 -0.79 6.20 -14.23
N PHE A 180 -1.84 6.40 -13.44
CA PHE A 180 -1.97 5.86 -12.09
C PHE A 180 -2.67 4.50 -12.10
N SER A 181 -2.32 3.67 -11.14
CA SER A 181 -2.97 2.38 -10.93
C SER A 181 -4.45 2.54 -10.59
N PHE A 182 -5.28 1.62 -11.06
CA PHE A 182 -6.72 1.66 -10.83
C PHE A 182 -7.32 0.26 -10.78
N SER A 183 -8.46 0.13 -10.12
CA SER A 183 -9.22 -1.13 -10.07
C SER A 183 -9.77 -1.51 -11.45
N LYS A 184 -9.72 -2.80 -11.78
CA LYS A 184 -10.35 -3.36 -12.98
C LYS A 184 -11.81 -2.91 -13.16
N ASN A 185 -12.53 -2.73 -12.06
CA ASN A 185 -13.95 -2.38 -12.08
C ASN A 185 -14.24 -0.99 -12.64
N LEU A 186 -13.24 -0.09 -12.67
CA LEU A 186 -13.38 1.28 -13.20
C LEU A 186 -13.29 1.34 -14.72
N THR A 187 -13.01 0.25 -15.42
CA THR A 187 -12.85 0.27 -16.86
C THR A 187 -13.59 -0.85 -17.56
N LYS A 188 -14.22 -0.52 -18.66
CA LYS A 188 -14.82 -1.47 -19.61
C LYS A 188 -13.81 -2.01 -20.60
N SER A 189 -12.87 -1.17 -21.03
CA SER A 189 -11.78 -1.55 -21.92
C SER A 189 -10.53 -0.72 -21.66
N ILE A 190 -9.37 -1.32 -21.96
CA ILE A 190 -8.06 -0.70 -21.78
C ILE A 190 -7.22 -0.90 -23.05
N VAL A 191 -6.53 0.14 -23.46
CA VAL A 191 -5.60 0.12 -24.59
C VAL A 191 -4.25 0.68 -24.14
N GLY A 192 -3.20 -0.10 -24.35
CA GLY A 192 -1.82 0.25 -23.95
C GLY A 192 -1.17 -0.87 -23.15
N ASN A 193 0.05 -0.63 -22.70
CA ASN A 193 0.78 -1.60 -21.89
C ASN A 193 0.49 -1.41 -20.41
N PHE A 194 0.18 -2.49 -19.74
CA PHE A 194 -0.05 -2.52 -18.28
C PHE A 194 0.33 -3.88 -17.71
N PHE A 195 0.51 -3.94 -16.42
CA PHE A 195 0.58 -5.21 -15.69
C PHE A 195 -0.53 -5.27 -14.65
N VAL A 196 -0.82 -6.47 -14.19
CA VAL A 196 -1.90 -6.74 -13.24
C VAL A 196 -1.28 -7.13 -11.90
N GLU A 197 -1.78 -6.56 -10.82
CA GLU A 197 -1.43 -6.97 -9.47
C GLU A 197 -2.68 -7.28 -8.66
N LEU A 198 -2.64 -8.37 -7.90
CA LEU A 198 -3.68 -8.73 -6.96
C LEU A 198 -3.32 -8.13 -5.60
N VAL A 199 -4.10 -7.18 -5.16
CA VAL A 199 -3.87 -6.44 -3.92
C VAL A 199 -5.00 -6.73 -2.94
N PRO A 200 -4.72 -6.94 -1.65
CA PRO A 200 -5.78 -7.09 -0.65
C PRO A 200 -6.72 -5.89 -0.66
N SER A 201 -8.02 -6.14 -0.85
CA SER A 201 -9.01 -5.08 -0.77
C SER A 201 -9.20 -4.65 0.68
N LEU A 202 -9.27 -3.34 0.91
CA LEU A 202 -9.69 -2.79 2.18
C LEU A 202 -11.22 -2.75 2.20
N ASN A 203 -11.84 -3.78 2.74
CA ASN A 203 -13.24 -3.69 3.13
C ASN A 203 -13.30 -3.11 4.55
N PRO A 204 -14.13 -2.11 4.85
CA PRO A 204 -14.32 -1.56 6.19
C PRO A 204 -14.70 -2.60 7.25
N LEU A 205 -15.25 -3.74 6.82
CA LEU A 205 -15.53 -4.89 7.68
C LEU A 205 -14.28 -5.73 8.00
N TYR A 206 -13.15 -5.55 7.29
CA TYR A 206 -11.91 -6.26 7.54
C TYR A 206 -11.04 -5.55 8.57
N TYR A 207 -11.52 -5.45 9.77
CA TYR A 207 -10.70 -5.15 10.94
C TYR A 207 -9.56 -6.15 11.14
N ASP A 208 -9.62 -7.30 10.47
CA ASP A 208 -8.69 -8.40 10.57
C ASP A 208 -7.27 -8.06 10.10
N PHE A 209 -7.08 -7.09 9.21
CA PHE A 209 -5.76 -6.58 8.87
C PHE A 209 -5.03 -5.93 10.06
N PHE A 210 -5.79 -5.44 11.02
CA PHE A 210 -5.26 -4.80 12.21
C PHE A 210 -5.28 -5.73 13.44
N PHE A 211 -5.84 -6.94 13.28
CA PHE A 211 -5.89 -7.99 14.30
C PHE A 211 -5.12 -9.21 13.83
N PRO A 212 -3.86 -9.42 14.26
CA PRO A 212 -2.99 -10.47 13.74
C PRO A 212 -3.52 -11.90 13.89
N SER A 213 -4.54 -12.12 14.72
CA SER A 213 -5.07 -13.45 15.04
C SER A 213 -6.19 -13.95 14.13
N THR A 214 -6.72 -13.14 13.22
CA THR A 214 -7.99 -13.43 12.51
C THR A 214 -7.92 -13.34 10.99
N VAL A 215 -6.74 -13.37 10.37
CA VAL A 215 -6.61 -13.30 8.90
C VAL A 215 -7.27 -14.54 8.27
N LYS A 216 -8.57 -14.46 8.06
CA LYS A 216 -9.32 -15.41 7.24
C LYS A 216 -9.73 -14.70 5.95
N THR A 217 -9.29 -15.23 4.82
CA THR A 217 -9.73 -14.89 3.45
C THR A 217 -9.95 -13.40 3.16
N THR A 218 -8.92 -12.71 2.77
CA THR A 218 -9.03 -11.38 2.17
C THR A 218 -9.52 -11.50 0.73
N ASN A 219 -10.53 -10.73 0.37
CA ASN A 219 -10.83 -10.50 -1.03
C ASN A 219 -9.65 -9.75 -1.66
N LEU A 220 -9.32 -10.15 -2.88
CA LEU A 220 -8.27 -9.52 -3.66
C LEU A 220 -8.91 -8.63 -4.73
N ASP A 221 -8.45 -7.39 -4.79
CA ASP A 221 -8.77 -6.50 -5.89
C ASP A 221 -7.79 -6.69 -7.02
N VAL A 222 -8.31 -6.75 -8.24
CA VAL A 222 -7.52 -6.76 -9.46
C VAL A 222 -7.19 -5.32 -9.82
N ILE A 223 -5.92 -4.94 -9.69
CA ILE A 223 -5.44 -3.60 -9.98
C ILE A 223 -4.64 -3.61 -11.29
N TYR A 224 -4.99 -2.73 -12.19
CA TYR A 224 -4.23 -2.44 -13.40
C TYR A 224 -3.21 -1.35 -13.13
N VAL A 225 -1.98 -1.60 -13.53
CA VAL A 225 -0.87 -0.66 -13.37
C VAL A 225 -0.36 -0.28 -14.75
N PRO A 226 -0.60 0.95 -15.22
CA PRO A 226 -0.10 1.44 -16.50
C PRO A 226 1.42 1.37 -16.62
N ASN A 227 1.94 1.10 -17.83
CA ASN A 227 3.37 1.02 -18.10
C ASN A 227 3.76 1.61 -19.48
N PRO A 228 4.08 2.87 -19.60
CA PRO A 228 3.91 3.93 -18.61
C PRO A 228 2.50 4.53 -18.61
N VAL A 229 1.73 4.38 -19.69
CA VAL A 229 0.45 5.05 -19.92
C VAL A 229 -0.52 4.14 -20.66
N VAL A 230 -1.80 4.28 -20.30
CA VAL A 230 -2.92 3.60 -20.99
C VAL A 230 -4.04 4.58 -21.29
N LYS A 231 -4.91 4.17 -22.20
CA LYS A 231 -6.19 4.80 -22.53
C LYS A 231 -7.28 3.83 -22.09
N ILE A 232 -8.32 4.33 -21.47
CA ILE A 232 -9.42 3.52 -20.96
C ILE A 232 -10.78 4.04 -21.43
N VAL A 233 -11.78 3.18 -21.35
CA VAL A 233 -13.20 3.56 -21.45
C VAL A 233 -13.82 3.27 -20.08
N THR A 234 -14.49 4.28 -19.51
CA THR A 234 -15.13 4.19 -18.17
C THR A 234 -16.25 3.15 -18.17
N ASN A 235 -16.37 2.41 -17.06
CA ASN A 235 -17.41 1.41 -16.88
C ASN A 235 -18.71 2.01 -16.35
N GLU A 236 -18.59 2.99 -15.45
CA GLU A 236 -19.71 3.71 -14.82
C GLU A 236 -19.41 5.21 -14.80
N GLU A 237 -20.16 5.98 -13.99
CA GLU A 237 -19.80 7.37 -13.70
C GLU A 237 -18.57 7.37 -12.78
N GLU A 238 -17.48 7.93 -13.27
CA GLU A 238 -16.18 7.93 -12.63
C GLU A 238 -15.72 9.35 -12.34
N CYS A 239 -14.69 9.49 -11.48
CA CYS A 239 -14.03 10.77 -11.27
C CYS A 239 -12.63 10.75 -11.87
N VAL A 240 -12.29 11.77 -12.64
CA VAL A 240 -10.97 11.94 -13.26
C VAL A 240 -10.29 13.16 -12.66
N PHE A 241 -9.06 12.97 -12.18
CA PHE A 241 -8.18 14.04 -11.72
C PHE A 241 -7.05 14.22 -12.72
N GLU A 242 -6.91 15.43 -13.22
CA GLU A 242 -5.83 15.78 -14.14
C GLU A 242 -4.59 16.24 -13.38
N SER A 243 -3.43 15.71 -13.74
CA SER A 243 -2.15 16.11 -13.15
C SER A 243 -1.06 16.22 -14.21
N GLU A 244 0.05 16.86 -13.85
CA GLU A 244 1.25 16.95 -14.70
C GLU A 244 1.85 15.57 -15.01
N GLN A 245 1.50 14.56 -14.21
CA GLN A 245 1.99 13.19 -14.33
C GLN A 245 1.04 12.28 -15.11
N GLY A 246 -0.09 12.80 -15.57
CA GLY A 246 -1.15 12.09 -16.27
C GLY A 246 -2.46 12.07 -15.50
N ASN A 247 -3.43 11.37 -16.06
CA ASN A 247 -4.77 11.27 -15.49
C ASN A 247 -4.85 10.15 -14.45
N ILE A 248 -5.65 10.43 -13.43
CA ILE A 248 -5.99 9.52 -12.35
C ILE A 248 -7.48 9.23 -12.45
N ILE A 249 -7.85 7.95 -12.44
CA ILE A 249 -9.25 7.54 -12.42
C ILE A 249 -9.61 6.95 -11.07
N THR A 250 -10.80 7.31 -10.59
CA THR A 250 -11.33 6.84 -9.29
C THR A 250 -12.83 6.58 -9.41
N PRO A 251 -13.43 5.86 -8.46
CA PRO A 251 -14.88 5.78 -8.37
C PRO A 251 -15.54 7.16 -8.32
N GLY A 252 -16.73 7.29 -8.91
CA GLY A 252 -17.44 8.57 -9.03
C GLY A 252 -17.82 9.23 -7.71
N ASP A 253 -17.97 8.43 -6.64
CA ASP A 253 -18.24 8.90 -5.28
C ASP A 253 -17.01 9.55 -4.61
N VAL A 254 -15.83 9.46 -5.23
CA VAL A 254 -14.56 10.04 -4.73
C VAL A 254 -14.41 11.51 -5.17
N CYS A 255 -15.15 11.94 -6.19
CA CYS A 255 -15.20 13.34 -6.58
C CYS A 255 -15.71 14.20 -5.40
#